data_a57764a2e816cfcd4cc3f947a7d78d52
#
_entry.id   a57764a2e816cfcd4cc3f947a7d78d52
#
_cell.length_a   1.000
_cell.length_b   1.000
_cell.length_c   1.000
_cell.angle_alpha   90.00
_cell.angle_beta   90.00
_cell.angle_gamma   90.00
#
_symmetry.space_group_name_H-M   'P 1'
#
loop_
_entity.id
_entity.type
_entity.pdbx_description
1 polymer ?
#
loop_
_entity_poly.entity_id
_entity_poly.type
_entity_poly.pdbx_seq_one_letter_code
_entity_poly.pdbx_strand_id
1 'polypeptide(L)'
;APLGNRGYCPSRDGGWGMAECYADGMGGYMERANHNTLLLPQCETMGCLENIDEILGMDGVDGIFIGPFDLSIALGIPGDFTNEKHINAVAHVLDVCKKHGKLSIMFCGGAEAANGYFKQGFDSVTVSLDISVLADAMGDIVKKSMA
;
A
#
# COMPACT_ATOMS: atom_id res chain seq x y z
N ALA A 1 -13.21 7.65 -13.72
CA ALA A 1 -14.26 8.35 -14.45
C ALA A 1 -15.60 7.61 -14.32
N PRO A 2 -16.74 8.29 -14.27
CA PRO A 2 -16.88 9.73 -14.52
C PRO A 2 -16.70 10.63 -13.28
N LEU A 3 -16.47 10.06 -12.07
CA LEU A 3 -16.40 10.83 -10.82
C LEU A 3 -15.15 11.69 -10.69
N GLY A 4 -14.05 11.33 -11.37
CA GLY A 4 -12.80 12.09 -11.35
C GLY A 4 -12.53 12.77 -12.70
N ASN A 5 -11.47 13.60 -12.72
CA ASN A 5 -11.02 14.35 -13.91
C ASN A 5 -10.00 13.56 -14.75
N ARG A 6 -9.64 12.34 -14.37
CA ARG A 6 -8.67 11.53 -15.09
C ARG A 6 -9.25 11.02 -16.41
N GLY A 7 -8.50 11.16 -17.49
CA GLY A 7 -8.81 10.51 -18.76
C GLY A 7 -8.68 9.00 -18.68
N TYR A 8 -9.38 8.30 -19.55
CA TYR A 8 -9.32 6.85 -19.67
C TYR A 8 -9.18 6.44 -21.14
N CYS A 9 -8.26 5.54 -21.41
CA CYS A 9 -8.09 4.89 -22.69
C CYS A 9 -7.81 3.39 -22.48
N PRO A 10 -8.52 2.46 -23.12
CA PRO A 10 -8.20 1.04 -23.09
C PRO A 10 -6.90 0.82 -23.87
N SER A 11 -5.78 0.96 -23.16
CA SER A 11 -4.43 0.77 -23.67
C SER A 11 -4.00 -0.69 -23.60
N ARG A 12 -2.73 -0.94 -23.93
CA ARG A 12 -2.11 -2.26 -23.84
C ARG A 12 -2.34 -2.93 -22.48
N ASP A 13 -2.23 -2.17 -21.37
CA ASP A 13 -2.44 -2.68 -20.02
C ASP A 13 -3.90 -3.08 -19.76
N GLY A 14 -4.84 -2.44 -20.43
CA GLY A 14 -6.26 -2.81 -20.42
C GLY A 14 -6.65 -3.83 -21.51
N GLY A 15 -5.66 -4.50 -22.15
CA GLY A 15 -5.93 -5.49 -23.20
C GLY A 15 -6.62 -4.90 -24.44
N TRP A 16 -6.45 -3.61 -24.71
CA TRP A 16 -7.10 -2.88 -25.81
C TRP A 16 -8.63 -2.99 -25.82
N GLY A 17 -9.23 -3.14 -24.64
CA GLY A 17 -10.68 -3.34 -24.50
C GLY A 17 -11.17 -4.74 -24.92
N MET A 18 -10.24 -5.69 -25.15
CA MET A 18 -10.56 -7.06 -25.56
C MET A 18 -10.61 -8.04 -24.38
N ALA A 19 -10.16 -7.62 -23.19
CA ALA A 19 -10.20 -8.46 -22.00
C ALA A 19 -11.65 -8.69 -21.53
N GLU A 20 -11.88 -9.80 -20.84
CA GLU A 20 -13.21 -10.20 -20.34
C GLU A 20 -13.87 -9.10 -19.48
N CYS A 21 -13.06 -8.30 -18.76
CA CYS A 21 -13.58 -7.19 -17.97
C CYS A 21 -14.29 -6.10 -18.80
N TYR A 22 -14.17 -6.12 -20.14
CA TYR A 22 -14.86 -5.21 -21.05
C TYR A 22 -16.06 -5.85 -21.76
N ALA A 23 -16.48 -7.06 -21.35
CA ALA A 23 -17.59 -7.78 -22.01
C ALA A 23 -18.89 -6.94 -22.13
N ASP A 24 -19.15 -6.07 -21.15
CA ASP A 24 -20.30 -5.14 -21.15
C ASP A 24 -19.94 -3.75 -21.70
N GLY A 25 -18.85 -3.65 -22.45
CA GLY A 25 -18.34 -2.40 -22.99
C GLY A 25 -17.68 -1.49 -21.94
N MET A 26 -17.28 -0.30 -22.41
CA MET A 26 -16.54 0.68 -21.57
C MET A 26 -17.33 1.17 -20.36
N GLY A 27 -18.64 1.40 -20.54
CA GLY A 27 -19.51 1.87 -19.46
C GLY A 27 -19.61 0.86 -18.33
N GLY A 28 -19.86 -0.40 -18.67
CA GLY A 28 -19.92 -1.50 -17.70
C GLY A 28 -18.59 -1.73 -16.98
N TYR A 29 -17.46 -1.64 -17.72
CA TYR A 29 -16.13 -1.69 -17.09
C TYR A 29 -15.92 -0.56 -16.07
N MET A 30 -16.24 0.69 -16.46
CA MET A 30 -16.02 1.86 -15.60
C MET A 30 -16.86 1.78 -14.32
N GLU A 31 -18.10 1.33 -14.42
CA GLU A 31 -18.98 1.11 -13.28
C GLU A 31 -18.40 0.07 -12.32
N ARG A 32 -18.03 -1.11 -12.84
CA ARG A 32 -17.41 -2.16 -12.02
C ARG A 32 -16.07 -1.72 -11.41
N ALA A 33 -15.23 -1.05 -12.17
CA ALA A 33 -13.95 -0.55 -11.68
C ALA A 33 -14.11 0.45 -10.53
N ASN A 34 -15.09 1.36 -10.63
CA ASN A 34 -15.37 2.32 -9.57
C ASN A 34 -15.87 1.66 -8.28
N HIS A 35 -16.58 0.52 -8.38
CA HIS A 35 -17.07 -0.22 -7.22
C HIS A 35 -16.07 -1.21 -6.63
N ASN A 36 -15.19 -1.78 -7.47
CA ASN A 36 -14.35 -2.92 -7.09
C ASN A 36 -12.87 -2.55 -6.88
N THR A 37 -12.47 -1.31 -7.19
CA THR A 37 -11.08 -0.86 -7.02
C THR A 37 -10.94 -0.12 -5.71
N LEU A 38 -10.02 -0.57 -4.86
CA LEU A 38 -9.63 0.15 -3.65
C LEU A 38 -8.65 1.27 -4.01
N LEU A 39 -8.88 2.45 -3.46
CA LEU A 39 -7.93 3.56 -3.50
C LEU A 39 -7.18 3.63 -2.16
N LEU A 40 -5.91 3.26 -2.19
CA LEU A 40 -5.03 3.19 -1.03
C LEU A 40 -3.81 4.11 -1.25
N PRO A 41 -3.91 5.40 -0.97
CA PRO A 41 -2.76 6.31 -1.03
C PRO A 41 -1.61 5.82 -0.16
N GLN A 42 -0.37 6.09 -0.57
CA GLN A 42 0.81 5.72 0.19
C GLN A 42 1.23 6.87 1.12
N CYS A 43 1.28 6.61 2.42
CA CYS A 43 1.77 7.55 3.43
C CYS A 43 3.27 7.36 3.63
N GLU A 44 4.06 8.22 3.00
CA GLU A 44 5.53 8.15 2.99
C GLU A 44 6.20 9.54 2.94
N THR A 45 5.40 10.61 3.03
CA THR A 45 5.89 12.00 3.03
C THR A 45 5.34 12.76 4.23
N MET A 46 6.04 13.82 4.65
CA MET A 46 5.53 14.70 5.71
C MET A 46 4.18 15.32 5.36
N GLY A 47 4.00 15.72 4.09
CA GLY A 47 2.72 16.29 3.64
C GLY A 47 1.55 15.30 3.77
N CYS A 48 1.77 14.01 3.49
CA CYS A 48 0.75 13.00 3.74
C CYS A 48 0.49 12.79 5.24
N LEU A 49 1.55 12.67 6.03
CA LEU A 49 1.44 12.46 7.48
C LEU A 49 0.71 13.61 8.19
N GLU A 50 1.03 14.85 7.84
CA GLU A 50 0.43 16.05 8.43
C GLU A 50 -1.04 16.24 8.06
N ASN A 51 -1.46 15.75 6.88
CA ASN A 51 -2.83 15.87 6.38
C ASN A 51 -3.60 14.54 6.40
N ILE A 52 -3.13 13.53 7.16
CA ILE A 52 -3.68 12.17 7.14
C ILE A 52 -5.16 12.12 7.53
N ASP A 53 -5.57 12.98 8.45
CA ASP A 53 -6.98 13.04 8.92
C ASP A 53 -7.91 13.56 7.81
N GLU A 54 -7.47 14.58 7.05
CA GLU A 54 -8.21 15.10 5.90
C GLU A 54 -8.28 14.08 4.76
N ILE A 55 -7.13 13.45 4.45
CA ILE A 55 -7.03 12.44 3.38
C ILE A 55 -7.96 11.26 3.66
N LEU A 56 -7.94 10.70 4.87
CA LEU A 56 -8.78 9.57 5.24
C LEU A 56 -10.27 9.94 5.41
N GLY A 57 -10.57 11.22 5.59
CA GLY A 57 -11.93 11.76 5.58
C GLY A 57 -12.53 11.92 4.19
N MET A 58 -11.73 11.81 3.11
CA MET A 58 -12.23 11.99 1.74
C MET A 58 -13.08 10.80 1.28
N ASP A 59 -14.15 11.11 0.55
CA ASP A 59 -14.93 10.10 -0.15
C ASP A 59 -14.08 9.43 -1.26
N GLY A 60 -14.19 8.12 -1.35
CA GLY A 60 -13.45 7.32 -2.35
C GLY A 60 -12.02 6.94 -1.95
N VAL A 61 -11.52 7.37 -0.79
CA VAL A 61 -10.32 6.82 -0.16
C VAL A 61 -10.74 5.64 0.72
N ASP A 62 -10.21 4.45 0.46
CA ASP A 62 -10.59 3.22 1.14
C ASP A 62 -9.67 2.88 2.32
N GLY A 63 -8.46 3.42 2.32
CA GLY A 63 -7.47 3.18 3.35
C GLY A 63 -6.16 3.88 3.05
N ILE A 64 -5.12 3.49 3.78
CA ILE A 64 -3.76 4.00 3.61
C ILE A 64 -2.76 2.86 3.60
N PHE A 65 -1.75 2.98 2.74
CA PHE A 65 -0.58 2.11 2.73
C PHE A 65 0.61 2.87 3.32
N ILE A 66 1.27 2.33 4.33
CA ILE A 66 2.45 2.97 4.91
C ILE A 66 3.71 2.44 4.24
N GLY A 67 4.50 3.36 3.63
CA GLY A 67 5.85 3.11 3.13
C GLY A 67 6.89 3.44 4.22
N PRO A 68 7.30 2.47 5.07
CA PRO A 68 8.07 2.77 6.28
C PRO A 68 9.45 3.35 5.98
N PHE A 69 10.09 2.92 4.88
CA PHE A 69 11.43 3.39 4.54
C PHE A 69 11.40 4.87 4.13
N ASP A 70 10.53 5.22 3.17
CA ASP A 70 10.40 6.60 2.70
C ASP A 70 9.86 7.52 3.80
N LEU A 71 8.93 7.03 4.63
CA LEU A 71 8.47 7.75 5.82
C LEU A 71 9.63 8.03 6.80
N SER A 72 10.55 7.08 7.00
CA SER A 72 11.73 7.29 7.86
C SER A 72 12.65 8.38 7.31
N ILE A 73 12.80 8.44 6.00
CA ILE A 73 13.56 9.50 5.32
C ILE A 73 12.88 10.86 5.53
N ALA A 74 11.56 10.92 5.31
CA ALA A 74 10.78 12.14 5.52
C ALA A 74 10.85 12.66 6.96
N LEU A 75 10.94 11.76 7.95
CA LEU A 75 11.11 12.08 9.36
C LEU A 75 12.55 12.46 9.75
N GLY A 76 13.52 12.40 8.81
CA GLY A 76 14.93 12.70 9.05
C GLY A 76 15.70 11.62 9.81
N ILE A 77 15.23 10.38 9.76
CA ILE A 77 15.78 9.20 10.47
C ILE A 77 15.88 7.99 9.52
N PRO A 78 16.62 8.06 8.40
CA PRO A 78 16.61 7.05 7.34
C PRO A 78 16.87 5.63 7.85
N GLY A 79 15.89 4.72 7.65
CA GLY A 79 16.00 3.31 8.01
C GLY A 79 15.93 2.99 9.51
N ASP A 80 15.80 3.98 10.39
CA ASP A 80 15.68 3.77 11.84
C ASP A 80 14.20 3.61 12.24
N PHE A 81 13.68 2.41 12.04
CA PHE A 81 12.27 2.06 12.36
C PHE A 81 12.01 1.92 13.86
N THR A 82 13.09 1.88 14.68
CA THR A 82 13.00 1.79 16.15
C THR A 82 12.93 3.16 16.82
N ASN A 83 13.15 4.21 16.05
CA ASN A 83 13.07 5.59 16.52
C ASN A 83 11.65 5.96 16.96
N GLU A 84 11.51 6.63 18.08
CA GLU A 84 10.24 7.09 18.60
C GLU A 84 9.43 7.92 17.60
N LYS A 85 10.10 8.74 16.77
CA LYS A 85 9.42 9.51 15.72
C LYS A 85 8.71 8.61 14.72
N HIS A 86 9.37 7.51 14.29
CA HIS A 86 8.77 6.56 13.37
C HIS A 86 7.61 5.79 14.02
N ILE A 87 7.84 5.28 15.23
CA ILE A 87 6.84 4.53 16.00
C ILE A 87 5.59 5.39 16.20
N ASN A 88 5.75 6.65 16.62
CA ASN A 88 4.66 7.57 16.86
C ASN A 88 3.92 7.94 15.57
N ALA A 89 4.64 8.14 14.45
CA ALA A 89 4.02 8.41 13.16
C ALA A 89 3.17 7.24 12.68
N VAL A 90 3.70 6.02 12.75
CA VAL A 90 2.96 4.79 12.38
C VAL A 90 1.74 4.59 13.26
N ALA A 91 1.87 4.76 14.58
CA ALA A 91 0.75 4.67 15.51
C ALA A 91 -0.32 5.73 15.23
N HIS A 92 0.10 6.97 14.95
CA HIS A 92 -0.82 8.05 14.57
C HIS A 92 -1.62 7.71 13.32
N VAL A 93 -0.98 7.24 12.26
CA VAL A 93 -1.68 6.84 11.02
C VAL A 93 -2.68 5.73 11.29
N LEU A 94 -2.30 4.72 12.07
CA LEU A 94 -3.18 3.61 12.45
C LEU A 94 -4.41 4.09 13.23
N ASP A 95 -4.22 5.01 14.18
CA ASP A 95 -5.32 5.57 14.98
C ASP A 95 -6.29 6.39 14.11
N VAL A 96 -5.77 7.16 13.14
CA VAL A 96 -6.61 7.92 12.21
C VAL A 96 -7.37 6.97 11.26
N CYS A 97 -6.75 5.88 10.79
CA CYS A 97 -7.46 4.84 10.03
C CYS A 97 -8.65 4.28 10.83
N LYS A 98 -8.43 3.91 12.09
CA LYS A 98 -9.49 3.43 12.98
C LYS A 98 -10.58 4.45 13.21
N LYS A 99 -10.22 5.71 13.41
CA LYS A 99 -11.17 6.84 13.58
C LYS A 99 -12.13 6.96 12.40
N HIS A 100 -11.62 6.82 11.18
CA HIS A 100 -12.40 6.94 9.95
C HIS A 100 -13.00 5.61 9.43
N GLY A 101 -12.72 4.48 10.10
CA GLY A 101 -13.14 3.15 9.63
C GLY A 101 -12.52 2.77 8.29
N LYS A 102 -11.27 3.19 8.03
CA LYS A 102 -10.52 2.98 6.81
C LYS A 102 -9.46 1.91 7.00
N LEU A 103 -9.13 1.20 5.90
CA LEU A 103 -8.11 0.15 5.91
C LEU A 103 -6.71 0.70 6.23
N SER A 104 -6.00 -0.01 7.07
CA SER A 104 -4.60 0.27 7.42
C SER A 104 -3.70 -0.86 6.90
N ILE A 105 -2.75 -0.52 6.04
CA ILE A 105 -1.84 -1.49 5.42
C ILE A 105 -0.40 -1.06 5.70
N MET A 106 0.43 -2.02 6.13
CA MET A 106 1.83 -1.77 6.45
C MET A 106 2.74 -2.65 5.60
N PHE A 107 3.81 -2.08 5.04
CA PHE A 107 4.89 -2.86 4.45
C PHE A 107 5.84 -3.38 5.54
N CYS A 108 6.29 -4.64 5.42
CA CYS A 108 7.27 -5.22 6.33
C CYS A 108 8.20 -6.22 5.63
N GLY A 109 9.36 -6.46 6.23
CA GLY A 109 10.40 -7.30 5.65
C GLY A 109 10.20 -8.81 5.82
N GLY A 110 9.30 -9.27 6.71
CA GLY A 110 9.14 -10.69 6.98
C GLY A 110 8.01 -11.02 7.95
N ALA A 111 7.81 -12.33 8.16
CA ALA A 111 6.67 -12.87 8.90
C ALA A 111 6.60 -12.43 10.38
N GLU A 112 7.74 -12.29 11.04
CA GLU A 112 7.78 -11.85 12.45
C GLU A 112 7.25 -10.42 12.60
N ALA A 113 7.74 -9.50 11.74
CA ALA A 113 7.26 -8.12 11.69
C ALA A 113 5.77 -8.07 11.32
N ALA A 114 5.33 -8.86 10.35
CA ALA A 114 3.92 -8.99 9.96
C ALA A 114 3.03 -9.35 11.16
N ASN A 115 3.42 -10.37 11.93
CA ASN A 115 2.71 -10.77 13.15
C ASN A 115 2.68 -9.63 14.19
N GLY A 116 3.75 -8.84 14.28
CA GLY A 116 3.82 -7.67 15.15
C GLY A 116 2.79 -6.61 14.75
N TYR A 117 2.67 -6.30 13.46
CA TYR A 117 1.70 -5.32 12.96
C TYR A 117 0.24 -5.78 13.10
N PHE A 118 -0.05 -7.05 12.83
CA PHE A 118 -1.40 -7.59 13.11
C PHE A 118 -1.77 -7.48 14.59
N LYS A 119 -0.83 -7.73 15.52
CA LYS A 119 -1.08 -7.53 16.97
C LYS A 119 -1.32 -6.08 17.35
N GLN A 120 -0.77 -5.12 16.62
CA GLN A 120 -1.04 -3.68 16.79
C GLN A 120 -2.40 -3.29 16.23
N GLY A 121 -3.01 -4.13 15.39
CA GLY A 121 -4.34 -3.93 14.84
C GLY A 121 -4.36 -3.37 13.42
N PHE A 122 -3.30 -3.58 12.63
CA PHE A 122 -3.34 -3.36 11.19
C PHE A 122 -4.25 -4.38 10.50
N ASP A 123 -4.99 -3.93 9.48
CA ASP A 123 -5.92 -4.78 8.74
C ASP A 123 -5.20 -5.69 7.74
N SER A 124 -4.08 -5.21 7.19
CA SER A 124 -3.27 -5.96 6.22
C SER A 124 -1.80 -5.60 6.32
N VAL A 125 -0.96 -6.50 5.81
CA VAL A 125 0.48 -6.27 5.65
C VAL A 125 0.94 -6.74 4.27
N THR A 126 1.88 -6.00 3.68
CA THR A 126 2.62 -6.43 2.50
C THR A 126 3.99 -6.93 2.96
N VAL A 127 4.30 -8.18 2.66
CA VAL A 127 5.52 -8.82 3.15
C VAL A 127 6.53 -8.97 2.04
N SER A 128 7.69 -8.32 2.20
CA SER A 128 8.85 -8.43 1.32
C SER A 128 8.57 -7.99 -0.13
N LEU A 129 9.55 -8.19 -0.98
CA LEU A 129 9.50 -7.98 -2.44
C LEU A 129 9.79 -9.31 -3.13
N ASP A 130 9.16 -9.56 -4.27
CA ASP A 130 9.37 -10.74 -5.10
C ASP A 130 10.85 -10.95 -5.47
N ILE A 131 11.53 -9.87 -5.87
CA ILE A 131 12.96 -9.89 -6.19
C ILE A 131 13.82 -10.26 -4.97
N SER A 132 13.48 -9.79 -3.77
CA SER A 132 14.23 -10.12 -2.55
C SER A 132 14.06 -11.59 -2.20
N VAL A 133 12.82 -12.10 -2.24
CA VAL A 133 12.54 -13.53 -2.01
C VAL A 133 13.27 -14.41 -3.00
N LEU A 134 13.26 -14.03 -4.29
CA LEU A 134 13.98 -14.77 -5.33
C LEU A 134 15.49 -14.74 -5.10
N ALA A 135 16.08 -13.58 -4.82
CA ALA A 135 17.51 -13.42 -4.57
C ALA A 135 17.97 -14.24 -3.37
N ASP A 136 17.23 -14.22 -2.28
CA ASP A 136 17.54 -15.00 -1.08
C ASP A 136 17.47 -16.50 -1.35
N ALA A 137 16.41 -16.98 -2.02
CA ALA A 137 16.25 -18.39 -2.38
C ALA A 137 17.40 -18.88 -3.29
N MET A 138 17.77 -18.09 -4.29
CA MET A 138 18.90 -18.43 -5.19
C MET A 138 20.24 -18.38 -4.46
N GLY A 139 20.44 -17.41 -3.56
CA GLY A 139 21.63 -17.32 -2.72
C GLY A 139 21.79 -18.55 -1.81
N ASP A 140 20.71 -19.03 -1.25
CA ASP A 140 20.70 -20.24 -0.40
C ASP A 140 21.02 -21.51 -1.21
N ILE A 141 20.52 -21.63 -2.44
CA ILE A 141 20.85 -22.73 -3.34
C ILE A 141 22.35 -22.71 -3.63
N VAL A 142 22.92 -21.57 -4.00
CA VAL A 142 24.36 -21.44 -4.28
C VAL A 142 25.20 -21.83 -3.07
N LYS A 143 24.89 -21.29 -1.88
CA LYS A 143 25.61 -21.62 -0.65
C LYS A 143 25.60 -23.15 -0.37
N LYS A 144 24.44 -23.80 -0.51
CA LYS A 144 24.27 -25.23 -0.28
C LYS A 144 24.98 -26.08 -1.35
N SER A 145 25.14 -25.57 -2.57
CA SER A 145 25.81 -26.27 -3.67
C SER A 145 27.34 -26.18 -3.58
N MET A 146 27.86 -25.23 -2.81
CA MET A 146 29.31 -25.02 -2.63
C MET A 146 29.83 -25.55 -1.28
N ALA A 147 28.97 -26.11 -0.45
CA ALA A 147 29.31 -26.72 0.84
C ALA A 147 29.51 -28.23 0.68
#